data_d4c3ea4123cbfa1981631b721a4334ea
#
_entry.id   d4c3ea4123cbfa1981631b721a4334ea
#
_cell.length_a   1.000
_cell.length_b   1.000
_cell.length_c   1.000
_cell.angle_alpha   90.00
_cell.angle_beta   90.00
_cell.angle_gamma   90.00
#
_symmetry.space_group_name_H-M   'P 1'
#
loop_
_entity.id
_entity.type
_entity.pdbx_description
1 polymer ?
#
loop_
_entity_poly.entity_id
_entity_poly.type
_entity_poly.pdbx_seq_one_letter_code
_entity_poly.pdbx_strand_id
1 'polypeptide(L)'
;MKKIIFTLLITIVLISCTTDVDNGPQYQINTVPVVLDAFPTKFAADSVTEIPMKYVLPTNCSDFYNIYYLKNVNTRTVAVQVIKDSQKNCATNINVSTVSLKFKPTFIGTYHFKFWKSTDAAGVDTFYEYDAEVTH
;
A
#
# COMPACT_ATOMS: atom_id res chain seq x y z
N MET A 1 -13.41 70.47 -41.51
CA MET A 1 -13.23 68.98 -41.61
C MET A 1 -12.77 68.47 -40.26
N LYS A 2 -13.71 68.07 -39.42
CA LYS A 2 -13.48 67.58 -38.07
C LYS A 2 -13.38 66.03 -38.14
N LYS A 3 -12.20 65.48 -37.90
CA LYS A 3 -12.02 64.04 -37.77
C LYS A 3 -12.34 63.69 -36.35
N ILE A 4 -13.47 62.97 -36.14
CA ILE A 4 -13.87 62.41 -34.87
C ILE A 4 -13.18 61.05 -34.76
N ILE A 5 -12.15 60.97 -33.90
CA ILE A 5 -11.50 59.70 -33.57
C ILE A 5 -12.36 59.05 -32.48
N PHE A 6 -13.07 58.00 -32.87
CA PHE A 6 -13.88 57.20 -31.95
C PHE A 6 -12.97 56.17 -31.29
N THR A 7 -12.47 56.50 -30.10
CA THR A 7 -11.65 55.58 -29.30
C THR A 7 -12.56 54.57 -28.63
N LEU A 8 -12.67 53.40 -29.23
CA LEU A 8 -13.41 52.27 -28.65
C LEU A 8 -12.56 51.64 -27.51
N LEU A 9 -12.90 51.97 -26.27
CA LEU A 9 -12.32 51.43 -25.07
C LEU A 9 -12.87 49.99 -24.86
N ILE A 10 -12.14 48.98 -25.31
CA ILE A 10 -12.48 47.59 -25.05
C ILE A 10 -12.03 47.25 -23.64
N THR A 11 -12.94 47.28 -22.70
CA THR A 11 -12.76 46.75 -21.35
C THR A 11 -12.80 45.22 -21.41
N ILE A 12 -11.65 44.60 -21.38
CA ILE A 12 -11.51 43.13 -21.23
C ILE A 12 -11.82 42.81 -19.77
N VAL A 13 -13.01 42.38 -19.48
CA VAL A 13 -13.36 41.77 -18.19
C VAL A 13 -12.73 40.38 -18.16
N LEU A 14 -11.56 40.27 -17.49
CA LEU A 14 -11.00 38.99 -17.15
C LEU A 14 -11.89 38.32 -16.11
N ILE A 15 -12.82 37.50 -16.55
CA ILE A 15 -13.54 36.58 -15.68
C ILE A 15 -12.51 35.55 -15.24
N SER A 16 -11.88 35.78 -14.07
CA SER A 16 -11.10 34.81 -13.35
C SER A 16 -12.08 33.72 -12.89
N CYS A 17 -12.20 32.66 -13.67
CA CYS A 17 -12.74 31.40 -13.17
C CYS A 17 -11.76 30.86 -12.12
N THR A 18 -12.01 31.15 -10.86
CA THR A 18 -11.46 30.33 -9.78
C THR A 18 -12.16 28.98 -9.89
N THR A 19 -11.51 28.04 -10.58
CA THR A 19 -11.87 26.64 -10.41
C THR A 19 -11.51 26.31 -8.96
N ASP A 20 -12.50 26.27 -8.09
CA ASP A 20 -12.39 25.58 -6.83
C ASP A 20 -12.09 24.14 -7.21
N VAL A 21 -10.80 23.78 -7.17
CA VAL A 21 -10.38 22.39 -7.25
C VAL A 21 -10.87 21.79 -5.94
N ASP A 22 -12.04 21.18 -6.00
CA ASP A 22 -12.54 20.35 -4.91
C ASP A 22 -11.50 19.22 -4.76
N ASN A 23 -10.56 19.43 -3.84
CA ASN A 23 -9.60 18.42 -3.46
C ASN A 23 -10.39 17.34 -2.69
N GLY A 24 -11.03 16.46 -3.43
CA GLY A 24 -11.66 15.27 -2.87
C GLY A 24 -10.71 14.55 -1.93
N PRO A 25 -11.18 13.58 -1.13
CA PRO A 25 -10.37 12.91 -0.12
C PRO A 25 -9.07 12.39 -0.74
N GLN A 26 -7.94 12.82 -0.18
CA GLN A 26 -6.62 12.38 -0.63
C GLN A 26 -6.19 11.19 0.21
N TYR A 27 -6.08 10.04 -0.43
CA TYR A 27 -5.65 8.81 0.21
C TYR A 27 -4.16 8.57 -0.01
N GLN A 28 -3.49 8.15 1.06
CA GLN A 28 -2.10 7.72 1.04
C GLN A 28 -2.01 6.24 1.40
N ILE A 29 -1.37 5.46 0.53
CA ILE A 29 -1.10 4.04 0.78
C ILE A 29 0.32 3.91 1.34
N ASN A 30 0.44 3.22 2.47
CA ASN A 30 1.70 2.96 3.12
C ASN A 30 1.89 1.45 3.31
N THR A 31 3.13 0.98 3.21
CA THR A 31 3.51 -0.38 3.59
C THR A 31 3.86 -0.40 5.07
N VAL A 32 3.36 -1.40 5.79
CA VAL A 32 3.62 -1.57 7.22
C VAL A 32 4.32 -2.90 7.49
N PRO A 33 5.17 -2.97 8.53
CA PRO A 33 5.87 -4.20 8.90
C PRO A 33 4.90 -5.33 9.22
N VAL A 34 5.26 -6.53 8.75
CA VAL A 34 4.55 -7.77 9.05
C VAL A 34 5.33 -8.53 10.13
N VAL A 35 4.61 -8.99 11.15
CA VAL A 35 5.15 -9.87 12.19
C VAL A 35 4.38 -11.19 12.16
N LEU A 36 5.11 -12.29 12.13
CA LEU A 36 4.56 -13.63 12.22
C LEU A 36 4.84 -14.22 13.60
N ASP A 37 3.83 -14.80 14.24
CA ASP A 37 4.04 -15.54 15.51
C ASP A 37 4.76 -16.87 15.23
N ALA A 38 4.39 -17.53 14.13
CA ALA A 38 5.03 -18.73 13.63
C ALA A 38 4.86 -18.80 12.09
N PHE A 39 5.81 -19.41 11.42
CA PHE A 39 5.74 -19.66 9.99
C PHE A 39 5.80 -21.17 9.73
N PRO A 40 4.87 -21.74 8.93
CA PRO A 40 4.88 -23.15 8.61
C PRO A 40 6.12 -23.52 7.80
N THR A 41 6.84 -24.55 8.19
CA THR A 41 8.02 -25.05 7.45
C THR A 41 7.65 -26.05 6.35
N LYS A 42 6.38 -26.51 6.32
CA LYS A 42 5.87 -27.47 5.34
C LYS A 42 4.48 -27.10 4.87
N PHE A 43 4.21 -27.30 3.60
CA PHE A 43 2.91 -27.15 2.98
C PHE A 43 2.57 -28.42 2.19
N ALA A 44 1.29 -28.76 2.12
CA ALA A 44 0.82 -29.80 1.23
C ALA A 44 0.56 -29.23 -0.17
N ALA A 45 0.96 -29.96 -1.20
CA ALA A 45 0.67 -29.60 -2.57
C ALA A 45 -0.86 -29.51 -2.79
N ASP A 46 -1.27 -28.60 -3.66
CA ASP A 46 -2.68 -28.34 -4.01
C ASP A 46 -3.61 -27.94 -2.86
N SER A 47 -3.12 -27.81 -1.64
CA SER A 47 -3.87 -27.35 -0.47
C SER A 47 -3.71 -25.84 -0.27
N VAL A 48 -4.77 -25.18 0.20
CA VAL A 48 -4.72 -23.77 0.62
C VAL A 48 -4.37 -23.74 2.10
N THR A 49 -3.29 -23.04 2.43
CA THR A 49 -2.90 -22.77 3.83
C THR A 49 -3.05 -21.28 4.12
N GLU A 50 -3.62 -20.94 5.28
CA GLU A 50 -3.70 -19.58 5.76
C GLU A 50 -2.50 -19.28 6.66
N ILE A 51 -1.79 -18.20 6.34
CA ILE A 51 -0.64 -17.71 7.11
C ILE A 51 -1.07 -16.41 7.78
N PRO A 52 -1.33 -16.44 9.10
CA PRO A 52 -1.75 -15.23 9.82
C PRO A 52 -0.56 -14.27 9.98
N MET A 53 -0.81 -13.01 9.63
CA MET A 53 0.16 -11.93 9.67
C MET A 53 -0.35 -10.82 10.58
N LYS A 54 0.46 -10.42 11.56
CA LYS A 54 0.17 -9.28 12.42
C LYS A 54 0.82 -8.01 11.86
N TYR A 55 0.14 -6.88 11.98
CA TYR A 55 0.63 -5.57 11.60
C TYR A 55 0.05 -4.49 12.50
N VAL A 56 0.67 -3.32 12.53
CA VAL A 56 0.19 -2.17 13.31
C VAL A 56 -0.38 -1.13 12.36
N LEU A 57 -1.59 -0.66 12.64
CA LEU A 57 -2.15 0.52 11.98
C LEU A 57 -1.44 1.76 12.51
N PRO A 58 -0.78 2.58 11.68
CA PRO A 58 0.07 3.69 12.15
C PRO A 58 -0.72 4.84 12.77
N THR A 59 -2.00 4.98 12.41
CA THR A 59 -2.90 6.00 12.95
C THR A 59 -4.31 5.46 13.11
N ASN A 60 -5.15 6.15 13.90
CA ASN A 60 -6.56 5.82 14.06
C ASN A 60 -7.44 6.10 12.81
N CYS A 61 -6.86 6.72 11.77
CA CYS A 61 -7.51 6.93 10.47
C CYS A 61 -6.94 6.01 9.39
N SER A 62 -6.17 5.00 9.79
CA SER A 62 -5.61 4.03 8.86
C SER A 62 -6.45 2.78 8.87
N ASP A 63 -6.71 2.24 7.70
CA ASP A 63 -7.43 0.99 7.48
C ASP A 63 -6.59 0.02 6.66
N PHE A 64 -6.89 -1.28 6.79
CA PHE A 64 -6.32 -2.29 5.91
C PHE A 64 -6.69 -1.99 4.46
N TYR A 65 -5.70 -2.01 3.56
CA TYR A 65 -5.93 -1.80 2.13
C TYR A 65 -5.78 -3.09 1.33
N ASN A 66 -4.60 -3.72 1.41
CA ASN A 66 -4.28 -4.88 0.59
C ASN A 66 -3.11 -5.68 1.16
N ILE A 67 -2.99 -6.94 0.72
CA ILE A 67 -1.77 -7.71 0.81
C ILE A 67 -1.05 -7.59 -0.54
N TYR A 68 0.10 -6.92 -0.57
CA TYR A 68 1.00 -6.97 -1.71
C TYR A 68 1.61 -8.37 -1.79
N TYR A 69 1.45 -9.03 -2.92
CA TYR A 69 1.91 -10.40 -3.12
C TYR A 69 2.56 -10.58 -4.49
N LEU A 70 3.87 -10.68 -4.51
CA LEU A 70 4.67 -10.89 -5.72
C LEU A 70 5.17 -12.34 -5.79
N LYS A 71 4.98 -12.95 -6.95
CA LYS A 71 5.47 -14.29 -7.27
C LYS A 71 6.65 -14.18 -8.22
N ASN A 72 7.78 -14.76 -7.83
CA ASN A 72 8.96 -14.88 -8.69
C ASN A 72 9.53 -16.28 -8.54
N VAL A 73 9.23 -17.16 -9.51
CA VAL A 73 9.56 -18.59 -9.51
C VAL A 73 9.10 -19.24 -8.20
N ASN A 74 10.01 -19.56 -7.29
CA ASN A 74 9.75 -20.14 -5.96
C ASN A 74 9.75 -19.11 -4.83
N THR A 75 10.05 -17.84 -5.12
CA THR A 75 10.04 -16.75 -4.13
C THR A 75 8.67 -16.08 -4.06
N ARG A 76 8.25 -15.75 -2.85
CA ARG A 76 7.01 -15.04 -2.53
C ARG A 76 7.34 -13.81 -1.70
N THR A 77 7.21 -12.64 -2.29
CA THR A 77 7.40 -11.37 -1.55
C THR A 77 6.03 -10.87 -1.08
N VAL A 78 5.92 -10.62 0.20
CA VAL A 78 4.66 -10.29 0.88
C VAL A 78 4.83 -9.01 1.69
N ALA A 79 3.86 -8.11 1.58
CA ALA A 79 3.78 -6.93 2.42
C ALA A 79 2.32 -6.59 2.73
N VAL A 80 2.07 -5.97 3.87
CA VAL A 80 0.75 -5.43 4.20
C VAL A 80 0.73 -3.96 3.86
N GLN A 81 -0.30 -3.56 3.14
CA GLN A 81 -0.54 -2.18 2.77
C GLN A 81 -1.76 -1.65 3.52
N VAL A 82 -1.62 -0.45 4.05
CA VAL A 82 -2.68 0.29 4.73
C VAL A 82 -2.96 1.58 3.98
N ILE A 83 -4.18 2.05 4.07
CA ILE A 83 -4.64 3.31 3.47
C ILE A 83 -5.04 4.28 4.57
N LYS A 84 -4.70 5.54 4.42
CA LYS A 84 -5.19 6.59 5.30
C LYS A 84 -5.67 7.79 4.49
N ASP A 85 -6.65 8.50 5.03
CA ASP A 85 -7.05 9.81 4.53
C ASP A 85 -6.03 10.85 5.00
N SER A 86 -5.26 11.44 4.07
CA SER A 86 -4.20 12.40 4.38
C SER A 86 -4.73 13.78 4.79
N GLN A 87 -6.02 14.04 4.60
CA GLN A 87 -6.65 15.31 4.99
C GLN A 87 -7.16 15.29 6.43
N LYS A 88 -7.24 14.11 7.07
CA LYS A 88 -7.67 13.99 8.46
C LYS A 88 -6.53 14.19 9.43
N ASN A 89 -6.81 14.91 10.50
CA ASN A 89 -5.90 15.00 11.65
C ASN A 89 -6.02 13.73 12.50
N CYS A 90 -5.04 12.83 12.37
CA CYS A 90 -5.10 11.50 12.91
C CYS A 90 -4.08 11.32 14.03
N ALA A 91 -4.52 10.76 15.15
CA ALA A 91 -3.63 10.40 16.25
C ALA A 91 -2.84 9.13 15.92
N THR A 92 -1.63 9.03 16.45
CA THR A 92 -0.83 7.80 16.39
C THR A 92 -1.61 6.64 17.04
N ASN A 93 -1.59 5.49 16.38
CA ASN A 93 -2.23 4.27 16.84
C ASN A 93 -1.18 3.17 17.01
N ILE A 94 -1.36 2.34 18.03
CA ILE A 94 -0.51 1.17 18.30
C ILE A 94 -1.31 -0.14 18.28
N ASN A 95 -2.54 -0.11 17.75
CA ASN A 95 -3.38 -1.30 17.71
C ASN A 95 -2.83 -2.31 16.70
N VAL A 96 -2.65 -3.52 17.18
CA VAL A 96 -2.24 -4.65 16.36
C VAL A 96 -3.47 -5.24 15.70
N SER A 97 -3.39 -5.41 14.38
CA SER A 97 -4.41 -6.07 13.56
C SER A 97 -3.83 -7.33 12.93
N THR A 98 -4.70 -8.24 12.51
CA THR A 98 -4.30 -9.50 11.87
C THR A 98 -5.01 -9.66 10.54
N VAL A 99 -4.27 -10.12 9.53
CA VAL A 99 -4.79 -10.53 8.22
C VAL A 99 -4.15 -11.85 7.83
N SER A 100 -4.87 -12.70 7.11
CA SER A 100 -4.35 -14.00 6.66
C SER A 100 -3.97 -13.98 5.17
N LEU A 101 -2.76 -14.39 4.86
CA LEU A 101 -2.35 -14.69 3.49
C LEU A 101 -2.81 -16.11 3.15
N LYS A 102 -3.62 -16.26 2.10
CA LYS A 102 -4.00 -17.57 1.55
C LYS A 102 -2.95 -18.01 0.54
N PHE A 103 -2.17 -19.01 0.90
CA PHE A 103 -1.13 -19.58 0.04
C PHE A 103 -1.56 -20.95 -0.49
N LYS A 104 -1.54 -21.10 -1.81
CA LYS A 104 -1.68 -22.40 -2.50
C LYS A 104 -0.41 -22.63 -3.30
N PRO A 105 0.38 -23.68 -2.98
CA PRO A 105 1.55 -24.05 -3.76
C PRO A 105 1.16 -24.48 -5.18
N THR A 106 2.00 -24.18 -6.16
CA THR A 106 1.80 -24.56 -7.56
C THR A 106 2.80 -25.61 -8.07
N PHE A 107 3.80 -25.93 -7.26
CA PHE A 107 4.79 -26.98 -7.52
C PHE A 107 5.35 -27.52 -6.21
N ILE A 108 5.96 -28.68 -6.28
CA ILE A 108 6.66 -29.34 -5.15
C ILE A 108 8.08 -28.80 -5.06
N GLY A 109 8.62 -28.69 -3.86
CA GLY A 109 9.96 -28.21 -3.56
C GLY A 109 10.00 -27.02 -2.61
N THR A 110 11.14 -26.38 -2.50
CA THR A 110 11.35 -25.29 -1.55
C THR A 110 10.78 -23.98 -2.08
N TYR A 111 9.99 -23.31 -1.25
CA TYR A 111 9.55 -21.95 -1.44
C TYR A 111 10.28 -21.02 -0.49
N HIS A 112 10.68 -19.83 -0.98
CA HIS A 112 11.30 -18.76 -0.22
C HIS A 112 10.29 -17.64 -0.01
N PHE A 113 9.96 -17.32 1.24
CA PHE A 113 9.05 -16.24 1.60
C PHE A 113 9.84 -15.05 2.15
N LYS A 114 9.51 -13.86 1.67
CA LYS A 114 10.09 -12.59 2.06
C LYS A 114 8.96 -11.68 2.55
N PHE A 115 8.84 -11.50 3.86
CA PHE A 115 7.85 -10.60 4.46
C PHE A 115 8.50 -9.25 4.71
N TRP A 116 7.92 -8.19 4.17
CA TRP A 116 8.48 -6.85 4.28
C TRP A 116 8.60 -6.42 5.74
N LYS A 117 9.77 -5.93 6.11
CA LYS A 117 10.12 -5.50 7.46
C LYS A 117 10.24 -3.99 7.56
N SER A 118 11.06 -3.38 6.71
CA SER A 118 11.33 -1.94 6.70
C SER A 118 12.09 -1.56 5.44
N THR A 119 12.23 -0.27 5.21
CA THR A 119 13.22 0.27 4.29
C THR A 119 14.39 0.81 5.12
N ASP A 120 15.62 0.48 4.76
CA ASP A 120 16.82 0.94 5.46
C ASP A 120 17.18 2.40 5.13
N ALA A 121 18.24 2.93 5.75
CA ALA A 121 18.69 4.30 5.55
C ALA A 121 19.18 4.59 4.11
N ALA A 122 19.52 3.56 3.32
CA ALA A 122 19.90 3.67 1.91
C ALA A 122 18.70 3.58 0.97
N GLY A 123 17.48 3.40 1.50
CA GLY A 123 16.26 3.26 0.71
C GLY A 123 16.04 1.84 0.19
N VAL A 124 16.72 0.83 0.76
CA VAL A 124 16.61 -0.57 0.36
C VAL A 124 15.65 -1.29 1.28
N ASP A 125 14.72 -2.05 0.69
CA ASP A 125 13.77 -2.85 1.45
C ASP A 125 14.44 -4.04 2.13
N THR A 126 14.06 -4.26 3.39
CA THR A 126 14.52 -5.37 4.21
C THR A 126 13.35 -6.31 4.53
N PHE A 127 13.64 -7.59 4.73
CA PHE A 127 12.62 -8.62 4.87
C PHE A 127 12.94 -9.57 6.03
N TYR A 128 11.89 -10.15 6.61
CA TYR A 128 11.97 -11.43 7.31
C TYR A 128 11.86 -12.54 6.26
N GLU A 129 12.81 -13.47 6.25
CA GLU A 129 12.90 -14.53 5.24
C GLU A 129 12.67 -15.89 5.88
N TYR A 130 11.85 -16.72 5.23
CA TYR A 130 11.49 -18.05 5.68
C TYR A 130 11.47 -18.99 4.48
N ASP A 131 11.94 -20.23 4.71
CA ASP A 131 11.86 -21.31 3.76
C ASP A 131 10.82 -22.34 4.19
N ALA A 132 10.11 -22.89 3.22
CA ALA A 132 9.17 -23.97 3.46
C ALA A 132 9.19 -24.99 2.33
N GLU A 133 9.09 -26.26 2.71
CA GLU A 133 9.02 -27.37 1.76
C GLU A 133 7.57 -27.69 1.41
N VAL A 134 7.32 -27.88 0.13
CA VAL A 134 6.04 -28.38 -0.38
C VAL A 134 6.20 -29.85 -0.75
N THR A 135 5.39 -30.68 -0.12
CA THR A 135 5.34 -32.12 -0.37
C THR A 135 3.93 -32.58 -0.75
N HIS A 136 3.79 -33.80 -1.27
CA HIS A 136 2.48 -34.40 -1.50
C HIS A 136 1.73 -34.68 -0.23
#